data_034e56b8605a6d4d7595ada4711bc224
#
_entry.id   034e56b8605a6d4d7595ada4711bc224
#
_cell.length_a   1.000
_cell.length_b   1.000
_cell.length_c   1.000
_cell.angle_alpha   90.00
_cell.angle_beta   90.00
_cell.angle_gamma   90.00
#
_symmetry.space_group_name_H-M   'P 1'
#
loop_
_entity.id
_entity.type
_entity.pdbx_description
1 polymer ?
#
loop_
_entity_poly.entity_id
_entity_poly.type
_entity_poly.pdbx_seq_one_letter_code
_entity_poly.pdbx_strand_id
1 'polypeptide(L)'
;TWQKPQQIKTGDGIKVLLSLDHEKEIKKMTREAIVMIDAGHGGRDPGAIAKSHNVIEKDITLLIANELFRTLEDTDGYKPVLVREDDSFIYLDQRYQKARQNSGDIFVSIHADAFSLPSVKGAAVYIWSDEASSNSAKSLSSKKVSSVRVDEFDFDEDLARSKYPEIYEKKKGKSLQLGKKILDQLKRDPYTHLHKKRVEYADFRVLKSLDIPSVLIESGFISNSEDAERLKGKPGRRMIARSLFLGINNYFKENLEDDFFIYDAEGYLTYTVQRGDVLSEIAIRFGVPVMDIINTNLIRDEAIFPGQRIKIKI
;
A
#
# COMPACT_ATOMS: atom_id res chain seq x y z
N THR A 1 -1.61 34.58 -24.02
CA THR A 1 -1.89 35.73 -24.90
C THR A 1 -0.69 36.65 -24.89
N TRP A 2 -0.15 36.97 -26.09
CA TRP A 2 0.97 37.90 -26.23
C TRP A 2 0.46 39.30 -25.85
N GLN A 3 1.05 39.92 -24.84
CA GLN A 3 0.86 41.35 -24.63
C GLN A 3 1.74 42.11 -25.62
N LYS A 4 1.22 43.23 -26.13
CA LYS A 4 2.00 44.07 -27.06
C LYS A 4 3.26 44.61 -26.32
N PRO A 5 4.43 44.56 -26.98
CA PRO A 5 5.66 45.08 -26.40
C PRO A 5 5.48 46.53 -25.97
N GLN A 6 5.84 46.84 -24.74
CA GLN A 6 5.91 48.24 -24.29
C GLN A 6 7.28 48.82 -24.64
N GLN A 7 7.28 49.91 -25.37
CA GLN A 7 8.49 50.68 -25.67
C GLN A 7 8.64 51.79 -24.58
N ILE A 8 9.72 51.71 -23.84
CA ILE A 8 10.09 52.78 -22.88
C ILE A 8 11.27 53.54 -23.48
N LYS A 9 11.10 54.82 -23.81
CA LYS A 9 12.19 55.72 -24.20
C LYS A 9 13.03 56.07 -22.99
N THR A 10 14.30 55.74 -22.98
CA THR A 10 15.29 56.15 -21.99
C THR A 10 16.24 57.16 -22.64
N GLY A 11 16.92 58.01 -21.86
CA GLY A 11 17.85 59.00 -22.39
C GLY A 11 18.94 58.46 -23.33
N ASP A 12 19.25 57.18 -23.26
CA ASP A 12 20.32 56.50 -24.05
C ASP A 12 19.79 55.49 -25.06
N GLY A 13 18.48 55.46 -25.39
CA GLY A 13 17.91 54.54 -26.37
C GLY A 13 16.50 54.07 -26.08
N ILE A 14 16.04 53.08 -26.84
CA ILE A 14 14.72 52.45 -26.68
C ILE A 14 14.92 51.10 -25.98
N LYS A 15 14.43 50.93 -24.76
CA LYS A 15 14.29 49.62 -24.11
C LYS A 15 12.96 48.99 -24.51
N VAL A 16 12.98 47.83 -25.10
CA VAL A 16 11.80 47.02 -25.37
C VAL A 16 11.63 46.05 -24.21
N LEU A 17 10.61 46.22 -23.38
CA LEU A 17 10.21 45.23 -22.37
C LEU A 17 9.28 44.20 -23.02
N LEU A 18 9.76 43.01 -23.15
CA LEU A 18 8.93 41.84 -23.47
C LEU A 18 8.50 41.22 -22.14
N SER A 19 7.29 41.51 -21.68
CA SER A 19 6.67 40.74 -20.59
C SER A 19 6.03 39.50 -21.20
N LEU A 20 6.62 38.37 -20.93
CA LEU A 20 5.95 37.07 -21.09
C LEU A 20 5.11 36.84 -19.85
N ASP A 21 3.82 37.24 -19.89
CA ASP A 21 2.84 36.71 -18.95
C ASP A 21 2.64 35.24 -19.25
N HIS A 22 3.49 34.42 -18.70
CA HIS A 22 3.28 32.97 -18.59
C HIS A 22 2.64 32.66 -17.23
N GLU A 23 1.50 33.26 -16.92
CA GLU A 23 0.46 32.58 -16.17
C GLU A 23 -0.31 31.66 -17.13
N LYS A 24 0.35 30.67 -17.71
CA LYS A 24 -0.28 29.39 -17.89
C LYS A 24 -0.40 28.89 -16.45
N GLU A 25 -1.63 28.81 -15.92
CA GLU A 25 -1.97 27.75 -14.99
C GLU A 25 -1.43 26.48 -15.64
N ILE A 26 -0.26 26.04 -15.20
CA ILE A 26 0.19 24.68 -15.40
C ILE A 26 -0.86 23.92 -14.62
N LYS A 27 -1.89 23.44 -15.34
CA LYS A 27 -2.87 22.53 -14.79
C LYS A 27 -2.03 21.39 -14.25
N LYS A 28 -1.82 21.37 -12.94
CA LYS A 28 -0.98 20.39 -12.27
C LYS A 28 -1.55 19.07 -12.72
N MET A 29 -0.83 18.29 -13.52
CA MET A 29 -1.30 17.00 -13.98
C MET A 29 -1.31 16.09 -12.76
N THR A 30 -2.46 16.03 -12.11
CA THR A 30 -2.68 15.12 -11.00
C THR A 30 -2.86 13.70 -11.56
N ARG A 31 -2.28 12.73 -10.89
CA ARG A 31 -2.34 11.31 -11.25
C ARG A 31 -2.82 10.46 -10.09
N GLU A 32 -3.29 9.27 -10.39
CA GLU A 32 -3.63 8.25 -9.41
C GLU A 32 -2.37 7.68 -8.74
N ALA A 33 -2.49 7.35 -7.47
CA ALA A 33 -1.45 6.65 -6.73
C ALA A 33 -1.48 5.14 -7.06
N ILE A 34 -0.42 4.64 -7.67
CA ILE A 34 -0.30 3.24 -8.07
C ILE A 34 0.17 2.40 -6.89
N VAL A 35 -0.75 1.60 -6.34
CA VAL A 35 -0.50 0.72 -5.19
C VAL A 35 -0.30 -0.71 -5.67
N MET A 36 0.94 -1.19 -5.62
CA MET A 36 1.25 -2.58 -5.93
C MET A 36 0.96 -3.48 -4.74
N ILE A 37 0.09 -4.46 -4.93
CA ILE A 37 -0.36 -5.38 -3.89
C ILE A 37 0.16 -6.78 -4.22
N ASP A 38 1.06 -7.27 -3.39
CA ASP A 38 1.65 -8.59 -3.54
C ASP A 38 1.04 -9.57 -2.52
N ALA A 39 0.26 -10.52 -3.01
CA ALA A 39 -0.16 -11.66 -2.22
C ALA A 39 0.98 -12.67 -2.18
N GLY A 40 1.61 -12.86 -1.03
CA GLY A 40 2.73 -13.79 -0.87
C GLY A 40 2.39 -15.21 -1.31
N HIS A 41 3.40 -15.96 -1.78
CA HIS A 41 3.28 -17.34 -2.25
C HIS A 41 2.39 -17.49 -3.49
N GLY A 42 1.84 -18.69 -3.74
CA GLY A 42 0.97 -19.00 -4.89
C GLY A 42 1.41 -20.22 -5.68
N GLY A 43 0.46 -20.88 -6.33
CA GLY A 43 0.69 -22.08 -7.13
C GLY A 43 1.38 -23.19 -6.34
N ARG A 44 2.55 -23.61 -6.81
CA ARG A 44 3.39 -24.65 -6.18
C ARG A 44 4.02 -24.25 -4.85
N ASP A 45 4.04 -22.96 -4.51
CA ASP A 45 4.50 -22.46 -3.22
C ASP A 45 3.30 -22.20 -2.31
N PRO A 46 2.95 -23.11 -1.40
CA PRO A 46 1.81 -22.92 -0.51
C PRO A 46 2.08 -21.90 0.61
N GLY A 47 3.36 -21.54 0.84
CA GLY A 47 3.76 -20.85 2.08
C GLY A 47 3.58 -21.75 3.30
N ALA A 48 3.25 -21.18 4.42
CA ALA A 48 2.95 -21.92 5.65
C ALA A 48 1.65 -22.72 5.51
N ILE A 49 1.63 -23.93 6.13
CA ILE A 49 0.45 -24.80 6.17
C ILE A 49 0.13 -25.14 7.62
N ALA A 50 -1.00 -24.67 8.09
CA ALA A 50 -1.54 -24.97 9.41
C ALA A 50 -2.61 -26.07 9.31
N LYS A 51 -2.16 -27.35 9.26
CA LYS A 51 -3.06 -28.50 9.10
C LYS A 51 -4.13 -28.58 10.18
N SER A 52 -3.79 -28.27 11.43
CA SER A 52 -4.73 -28.28 12.58
C SER A 52 -5.88 -27.29 12.41
N HIS A 53 -5.70 -26.23 11.65
CA HIS A 53 -6.68 -25.16 11.42
C HIS A 53 -7.26 -25.18 10.01
N ASN A 54 -6.78 -26.08 9.14
CA ASN A 54 -7.14 -26.14 7.71
C ASN A 54 -6.95 -24.77 7.02
N VAL A 55 -5.75 -24.20 7.16
CA VAL A 55 -5.38 -22.90 6.60
C VAL A 55 -4.05 -23.03 5.85
N ILE A 56 -4.00 -22.43 4.67
CA ILE A 56 -2.80 -22.35 3.82
C ILE A 56 -2.50 -20.86 3.60
N GLU A 57 -1.24 -20.45 3.77
CA GLU A 57 -0.84 -19.05 3.70
C GLU A 57 -1.21 -18.40 2.36
N LYS A 58 -0.91 -19.05 1.23
CA LYS A 58 -1.18 -18.52 -0.11
C LYS A 58 -2.64 -18.12 -0.35
N ASP A 59 -3.58 -18.85 0.26
CA ASP A 59 -5.02 -18.60 0.12
C ASP A 59 -5.42 -17.37 0.95
N ILE A 60 -4.92 -17.30 2.18
CA ILE A 60 -5.18 -16.16 3.08
C ILE A 60 -4.61 -14.86 2.51
N THR A 61 -3.39 -14.89 2.02
CA THR A 61 -2.73 -13.71 1.45
C THR A 61 -3.48 -13.17 0.24
N LEU A 62 -3.94 -14.07 -0.65
CA LEU A 62 -4.75 -13.68 -1.82
C LEU A 62 -6.10 -13.08 -1.41
N LEU A 63 -6.75 -13.66 -0.41
CA LEU A 63 -8.03 -13.15 0.07
C LEU A 63 -7.89 -11.75 0.71
N ILE A 64 -6.83 -11.50 1.50
CA ILE A 64 -6.58 -10.16 2.07
C ILE A 64 -6.21 -9.18 0.97
N ALA A 65 -5.36 -9.57 0.02
CA ALA A 65 -4.97 -8.74 -1.11
C ALA A 65 -6.18 -8.30 -1.94
N ASN A 66 -7.12 -9.21 -2.21
CA ASN A 66 -8.36 -8.89 -2.92
C ASN A 66 -9.30 -7.93 -2.14
N GLU A 67 -9.38 -8.04 -0.81
CA GLU A 67 -10.16 -7.09 0.00
C GLU A 67 -9.52 -5.68 -0.03
N LEU A 68 -8.18 -5.60 0.03
CA LEU A 68 -7.46 -4.33 -0.10
C LEU A 68 -7.61 -3.74 -1.51
N PHE A 69 -7.45 -4.57 -2.55
CA PHE A 69 -7.59 -4.18 -3.95
C PHE A 69 -8.94 -3.51 -4.20
N ARG A 70 -10.04 -4.18 -3.81
CA ARG A 70 -11.40 -3.63 -3.98
C ARG A 70 -11.58 -2.29 -3.27
N THR A 71 -11.07 -2.16 -2.05
CA THR A 71 -11.18 -0.91 -1.30
C THR A 71 -10.48 0.24 -2.02
N LEU A 72 -9.29 -0.01 -2.57
CA LEU A 72 -8.53 1.00 -3.31
C LEU A 72 -9.15 1.28 -4.68
N GLU A 73 -9.58 0.24 -5.42
CA GLU A 73 -10.18 0.37 -6.76
C GLU A 73 -11.47 1.20 -6.73
N ASP A 74 -12.28 1.03 -5.68
CA ASP A 74 -13.54 1.75 -5.50
C ASP A 74 -13.34 3.17 -4.90
N THR A 75 -12.09 3.55 -4.60
CA THR A 75 -11.75 4.86 -4.03
C THR A 75 -10.97 5.70 -5.04
N ASP A 76 -11.51 6.87 -5.39
CA ASP A 76 -10.87 7.77 -6.34
C ASP A 76 -9.44 8.13 -5.92
N GLY A 77 -8.59 8.33 -6.92
CA GLY A 77 -7.19 8.71 -6.72
C GLY A 77 -6.23 7.55 -6.49
N TYR A 78 -6.74 6.32 -6.41
CA TYR A 78 -5.94 5.12 -6.34
C TYR A 78 -6.05 4.25 -7.58
N LYS A 79 -4.94 3.66 -7.98
CA LYS A 79 -4.85 2.62 -9.01
C LYS A 79 -4.17 1.40 -8.40
N PRO A 80 -4.92 0.47 -7.80
CA PRO A 80 -4.35 -0.76 -7.28
C PRO A 80 -3.96 -1.71 -8.41
N VAL A 81 -2.86 -2.44 -8.23
CA VAL A 81 -2.40 -3.49 -9.15
C VAL A 81 -2.01 -4.73 -8.34
N LEU A 82 -2.67 -5.84 -8.59
CA LEU A 82 -2.31 -7.12 -7.99
C LEU A 82 -1.07 -7.71 -8.68
N VAL A 83 -0.10 -8.17 -7.91
CA VAL A 83 1.06 -8.93 -8.45
C VAL A 83 0.60 -10.27 -9.00
N ARG A 84 -0.29 -10.99 -8.28
CA ARG A 84 -1.04 -12.14 -8.78
C ARG A 84 -2.53 -11.97 -8.49
N GLU A 85 -3.36 -12.39 -9.42
CA GLU A 85 -4.82 -12.27 -9.33
C GLU A 85 -5.48 -13.60 -8.94
N ASP A 86 -4.74 -14.70 -9.09
CA ASP A 86 -5.17 -16.07 -8.85
C ASP A 86 -4.13 -16.88 -8.05
N ASP A 87 -4.28 -18.20 -7.99
CA ASP A 87 -3.30 -19.10 -7.36
C ASP A 87 -2.10 -19.41 -8.28
N SER A 88 -1.56 -18.41 -8.97
CA SER A 88 -0.33 -18.54 -9.76
C SER A 88 0.93 -18.40 -8.91
N PHE A 89 1.99 -19.12 -9.31
CA PHE A 89 3.33 -18.96 -8.73
C PHE A 89 4.09 -17.86 -9.46
N ILE A 90 4.64 -16.91 -8.71
CA ILE A 90 5.49 -15.82 -9.23
C ILE A 90 6.80 -15.81 -8.43
N TYR A 91 7.94 -15.81 -9.12
CA TYR A 91 9.25 -15.70 -8.49
C TYR A 91 9.43 -14.35 -7.77
N LEU A 92 10.26 -14.31 -6.71
CA LEU A 92 10.41 -13.13 -5.84
C LEU A 92 10.89 -11.90 -6.59
N ASP A 93 11.84 -12.07 -7.50
CA ASP A 93 12.38 -11.01 -8.36
C ASP A 93 11.32 -10.46 -9.34
N GLN A 94 10.51 -11.33 -9.92
CA GLN A 94 9.43 -10.91 -10.83
C GLN A 94 8.35 -10.08 -10.12
N ARG A 95 8.16 -10.25 -8.79
CA ARG A 95 7.16 -9.50 -8.03
C ARG A 95 7.50 -8.00 -7.99
N TYR A 96 8.71 -7.64 -7.57
CA TYR A 96 9.11 -6.23 -7.56
C TYR A 96 9.41 -5.67 -8.98
N GLN A 97 9.84 -6.53 -9.94
CA GLN A 97 9.95 -6.13 -11.33
C GLN A 97 8.58 -5.75 -11.92
N LYS A 98 7.53 -6.51 -11.62
CA LYS A 98 6.15 -6.16 -11.99
C LYS A 98 5.75 -4.80 -11.41
N ALA A 99 6.18 -4.48 -10.19
CA ALA A 99 5.93 -3.18 -9.60
C ALA A 99 6.62 -2.06 -10.40
N ARG A 100 7.87 -2.23 -10.81
CA ARG A 100 8.58 -1.27 -11.66
C ARG A 100 7.93 -1.09 -13.04
N GLN A 101 7.56 -2.20 -13.69
CA GLN A 101 6.88 -2.18 -15.00
C GLN A 101 5.55 -1.40 -14.98
N ASN A 102 4.87 -1.40 -13.84
CA ASN A 102 3.63 -0.66 -13.64
C ASN A 102 3.84 0.73 -13.05
N SER A 103 5.10 1.18 -12.88
CA SER A 103 5.42 2.47 -12.25
C SER A 103 4.78 2.62 -10.86
N GLY A 104 4.85 1.55 -10.04
CA GLY A 104 4.25 1.52 -8.71
C GLY A 104 4.83 2.60 -7.78
N ASP A 105 3.97 3.31 -7.08
CA ASP A 105 4.38 4.33 -6.09
C ASP A 105 4.75 3.72 -4.76
N ILE A 106 4.10 2.62 -4.40
CA ILE A 106 4.41 1.80 -3.23
C ILE A 106 4.19 0.32 -3.54
N PHE A 107 4.85 -0.54 -2.77
CA PHE A 107 4.73 -2.00 -2.86
C PHE A 107 4.41 -2.58 -1.48
N VAL A 108 3.29 -3.31 -1.38
CA VAL A 108 2.79 -3.92 -0.14
C VAL A 108 2.68 -5.42 -0.32
N SER A 109 3.60 -6.17 0.30
CA SER A 109 3.60 -7.64 0.29
C SER A 109 2.88 -8.17 1.53
N ILE A 110 1.89 -9.03 1.33
CA ILE A 110 0.99 -9.55 2.37
C ILE A 110 1.31 -11.01 2.62
N HIS A 111 1.56 -11.35 3.88
CA HIS A 111 1.94 -12.66 4.37
C HIS A 111 1.15 -13.08 5.61
N ALA A 112 1.21 -14.35 5.97
CA ALA A 112 0.59 -14.94 7.17
C ALA A 112 1.33 -16.23 7.55
N ASP A 113 2.61 -16.13 7.89
CA ASP A 113 3.53 -17.26 8.11
C ASP A 113 3.12 -18.15 9.31
N ALA A 114 3.87 -19.18 9.56
CA ALA A 114 3.79 -20.04 10.75
C ALA A 114 5.06 -19.93 11.59
N PHE A 115 4.90 -19.91 12.90
CA PHE A 115 6.02 -19.99 13.83
C PHE A 115 6.08 -21.38 14.45
N SER A 116 7.28 -21.80 14.87
CA SER A 116 7.49 -23.10 15.55
C SER A 116 6.74 -23.18 16.89
N LEU A 117 6.55 -22.03 17.56
CA LEU A 117 5.80 -21.92 18.81
C LEU A 117 4.38 -21.42 18.53
N PRO A 118 3.34 -22.24 18.78
CA PRO A 118 1.94 -21.86 18.54
C PRO A 118 1.44 -20.67 19.36
N SER A 119 2.16 -20.31 20.45
CA SER A 119 1.86 -19.12 21.25
C SER A 119 2.23 -17.80 20.58
N VAL A 120 3.08 -17.84 19.53
CA VAL A 120 3.43 -16.63 18.77
C VAL A 120 2.24 -16.24 17.91
N LYS A 121 1.77 -14.99 18.09
CA LYS A 121 0.61 -14.44 17.40
C LYS A 121 0.79 -12.95 17.09
N GLY A 122 -0.10 -12.46 16.24
CA GLY A 122 -0.26 -11.04 15.95
C GLY A 122 0.48 -10.58 14.69
N ALA A 123 0.09 -9.40 14.24
CA ALA A 123 0.63 -8.79 13.03
C ALA A 123 2.00 -8.14 13.27
N ALA A 124 2.79 -8.04 12.21
CA ALA A 124 4.06 -7.32 12.19
C ALA A 124 4.30 -6.67 10.84
N VAL A 125 5.10 -5.60 10.82
CA VAL A 125 5.46 -4.87 9.61
C VAL A 125 6.98 -4.86 9.48
N TYR A 126 7.44 -5.20 8.28
CA TYR A 126 8.86 -5.29 7.95
C TYR A 126 9.19 -4.40 6.77
N ILE A 127 10.40 -3.85 6.78
CA ILE A 127 11.05 -3.25 5.61
C ILE A 127 12.37 -3.94 5.34
N TRP A 128 12.87 -3.77 4.12
CA TRP A 128 14.12 -4.39 3.74
C TRP A 128 15.33 -3.73 4.41
N SER A 129 16.28 -4.58 4.86
CA SER A 129 17.65 -4.23 5.26
C SER A 129 18.51 -5.48 5.21
N ASP A 130 19.79 -5.34 4.88
CA ASP A 130 20.76 -6.45 4.93
C ASP A 130 20.87 -7.04 6.34
N GLU A 131 20.74 -6.19 7.36
CA GLU A 131 20.79 -6.62 8.76
C GLU A 131 19.38 -6.75 9.33
N ALA A 132 19.12 -7.88 9.96
CA ALA A 132 17.85 -8.11 10.65
C ALA A 132 17.85 -7.43 12.03
N SER A 133 16.73 -6.76 12.36
CA SER A 133 16.54 -6.08 13.65
C SER A 133 16.28 -7.03 14.81
N SER A 134 15.95 -8.30 14.53
CA SER A 134 15.71 -9.31 15.54
C SER A 134 15.92 -10.73 14.99
N ASN A 135 16.15 -11.71 15.89
CA ASN A 135 16.29 -13.12 15.51
C ASN A 135 15.03 -13.67 14.83
N SER A 136 13.84 -13.20 15.26
CA SER A 136 12.58 -13.59 14.60
C SER A 136 12.49 -13.03 13.18
N ALA A 137 12.88 -11.78 12.96
CA ALA A 137 12.94 -11.16 11.64
C ALA A 137 13.91 -11.91 10.71
N LYS A 138 15.11 -12.25 11.22
CA LYS A 138 16.10 -13.05 10.48
C LYS A 138 15.57 -14.43 10.12
N SER A 139 14.90 -15.11 11.05
CA SER A 139 14.31 -16.44 10.79
C SER A 139 13.21 -16.39 9.74
N LEU A 140 12.36 -15.37 9.77
CA LEU A 140 11.27 -15.19 8.80
C LEU A 140 11.80 -14.89 7.39
N SER A 141 12.78 -13.97 7.26
CA SER A 141 13.34 -13.63 5.96
C SER A 141 14.08 -14.81 5.31
N SER A 142 14.83 -15.60 6.09
CA SER A 142 15.57 -16.75 5.57
C SER A 142 14.65 -17.89 5.05
N LYS A 143 13.45 -18.06 5.61
CA LYS A 143 12.46 -19.04 5.09
C LYS A 143 11.95 -18.67 3.70
N LYS A 144 11.89 -17.39 3.37
CA LYS A 144 11.31 -16.88 2.12
C LYS A 144 12.29 -16.85 0.93
N VAL A 145 13.50 -17.36 1.09
CA VAL A 145 14.53 -17.40 0.03
C VAL A 145 14.36 -18.57 -0.94
N SER A 146 13.58 -19.60 -0.57
CA SER A 146 13.47 -20.85 -1.34
C SER A 146 12.81 -20.74 -2.72
N SER A 147 12.21 -19.59 -3.06
CA SER A 147 11.52 -19.34 -4.33
C SER A 147 12.26 -18.35 -5.25
N VAL A 148 13.58 -18.29 -5.13
CA VAL A 148 14.41 -17.45 -6.00
C VAL A 148 14.70 -18.16 -7.30
N ARG A 149 14.48 -17.49 -8.43
CA ARG A 149 15.00 -17.89 -9.72
C ARG A 149 16.40 -17.30 -9.88
N VAL A 150 17.38 -18.15 -10.24
CA VAL A 150 18.72 -17.68 -10.63
C VAL A 150 18.70 -17.58 -12.15
N ASP A 151 18.28 -16.43 -12.68
CA ASP A 151 18.37 -16.13 -14.11
C ASP A 151 19.48 -15.09 -14.39
N GLU A 152 20.13 -15.22 -15.54
CA GLU A 152 21.27 -14.41 -16.00
C GLU A 152 20.95 -12.91 -16.25
N PHE A 153 19.70 -12.47 -16.06
CA PHE A 153 19.24 -11.09 -16.26
C PHE A 153 18.82 -10.40 -14.95
N ASP A 154 19.41 -10.80 -13.84
CA ASP A 154 19.13 -10.11 -12.57
C ASP A 154 19.75 -8.70 -12.65
N PHE A 155 18.91 -7.66 -12.63
CA PHE A 155 19.36 -6.32 -12.35
C PHE A 155 20.07 -6.38 -11.00
N ASP A 156 21.37 -6.19 -10.97
CA ASP A 156 22.18 -6.28 -9.76
C ASP A 156 21.80 -5.13 -8.83
N GLU A 157 20.80 -5.38 -7.99
CA GLU A 157 20.28 -4.42 -7.01
C GLU A 157 21.39 -4.02 -6.02
N ASP A 158 22.32 -4.91 -5.72
CA ASP A 158 23.44 -4.63 -4.81
C ASP A 158 24.46 -3.68 -5.47
N LEU A 159 24.72 -3.88 -6.76
CA LEU A 159 25.53 -2.96 -7.56
C LEU A 159 24.84 -1.61 -7.75
N ALA A 160 23.53 -1.61 -8.04
CA ALA A 160 22.76 -0.38 -8.20
C ALA A 160 22.70 0.42 -6.89
N ARG A 161 22.52 -0.25 -5.74
CA ARG A 161 22.58 0.38 -4.42
C ARG A 161 23.95 0.98 -4.13
N SER A 162 25.02 0.28 -4.47
CA SER A 162 26.38 0.80 -4.32
C SER A 162 26.64 2.05 -5.16
N LYS A 163 26.04 2.13 -6.37
CA LYS A 163 26.17 3.28 -7.27
C LYS A 163 25.26 4.46 -6.92
N TYR A 164 24.09 4.19 -6.33
CA TYR A 164 23.05 5.19 -6.08
C TYR A 164 22.54 5.12 -4.62
N PRO A 165 23.42 5.31 -3.63
CA PRO A 165 23.07 5.16 -2.22
C PRO A 165 21.98 6.15 -1.76
N GLU A 166 21.94 7.36 -2.33
CA GLU A 166 20.92 8.35 -1.98
C GLU A 166 19.50 7.93 -2.41
N ILE A 167 19.33 7.25 -3.55
CA ILE A 167 18.03 6.73 -4.00
C ILE A 167 17.58 5.64 -3.01
N TYR A 168 18.48 4.75 -2.66
CA TYR A 168 18.22 3.69 -1.69
C TYR A 168 17.83 4.22 -0.31
N GLU A 169 18.59 5.19 0.25
CA GLU A 169 18.27 5.77 1.56
C GLU A 169 16.94 6.53 1.55
N LYS A 170 16.63 7.25 0.46
CA LYS A 170 15.32 7.89 0.27
C LYS A 170 14.20 6.85 0.26
N LYS A 171 14.35 5.76 -0.50
CA LYS A 171 13.40 4.64 -0.54
C LYS A 171 13.22 4.00 0.82
N LYS A 172 14.30 3.71 1.54
CA LYS A 172 14.27 3.14 2.88
C LYS A 172 13.54 4.04 3.88
N GLY A 173 13.78 5.36 3.81
CA GLY A 173 13.06 6.35 4.62
C GLY A 173 11.56 6.36 4.33
N LYS A 174 11.16 6.38 3.05
CA LYS A 174 9.76 6.31 2.62
C LYS A 174 9.11 4.96 3.01
N SER A 175 9.83 3.84 2.89
CA SER A 175 9.37 2.51 3.35
C SER A 175 9.09 2.50 4.85
N LEU A 176 9.97 3.10 5.64
CA LEU A 176 9.79 3.20 7.08
C LEU A 176 8.58 4.06 7.46
N GLN A 177 8.34 5.17 6.75
CA GLN A 177 7.15 6.00 6.94
C GLN A 177 5.88 5.21 6.63
N LEU A 178 5.81 4.55 5.46
CA LEU A 178 4.69 3.70 5.07
C LEU A 178 4.45 2.59 6.13
N GLY A 179 5.51 1.89 6.52
CA GLY A 179 5.44 0.84 7.54
C GLY A 179 4.92 1.32 8.89
N LYS A 180 5.35 2.50 9.35
CA LYS A 180 4.83 3.12 10.59
C LYS A 180 3.34 3.43 10.48
N LYS A 181 2.88 4.01 9.37
CA LYS A 181 1.46 4.33 9.17
C LYS A 181 0.58 3.09 9.18
N ILE A 182 1.03 2.01 8.53
CA ILE A 182 0.32 0.73 8.54
C ILE A 182 0.32 0.13 9.95
N LEU A 183 1.47 0.09 10.62
CA LEU A 183 1.58 -0.46 11.98
C LEU A 183 0.70 0.28 12.98
N ASP A 184 0.60 1.61 12.87
CA ASP A 184 -0.26 2.43 13.72
C ASP A 184 -1.75 2.07 13.52
N GLN A 185 -2.17 1.75 12.31
CA GLN A 185 -3.54 1.32 12.05
C GLN A 185 -3.79 -0.12 12.54
N LEU A 186 -2.86 -1.04 12.34
CA LEU A 186 -2.93 -2.39 12.92
C LEU A 186 -3.01 -2.37 14.45
N LYS A 187 -2.31 -1.42 15.09
CA LYS A 187 -2.38 -1.23 16.55
C LYS A 187 -3.75 -0.73 17.02
N ARG A 188 -4.46 0.05 16.20
CA ARG A 188 -5.78 0.60 16.52
C ARG A 188 -6.91 -0.40 16.30
N ASP A 189 -6.65 -1.46 15.53
CA ASP A 189 -7.62 -2.53 15.33
C ASP A 189 -7.75 -3.38 16.60
N PRO A 190 -8.94 -3.41 17.25
CA PRO A 190 -9.13 -4.12 18.51
C PRO A 190 -9.05 -5.65 18.38
N TYR A 191 -9.14 -6.16 17.16
CA TYR A 191 -9.11 -7.61 16.88
C TYR A 191 -7.72 -8.09 16.41
N THR A 192 -6.78 -7.18 16.20
CA THR A 192 -5.43 -7.53 15.74
C THR A 192 -4.43 -7.31 16.87
N HIS A 193 -3.84 -8.39 17.36
CA HIS A 193 -2.66 -8.28 18.23
C HIS A 193 -1.44 -7.88 17.40
N LEU A 194 -0.49 -7.18 18.00
CA LEU A 194 0.80 -6.93 17.38
C LEU A 194 1.85 -7.89 17.90
N HIS A 195 2.48 -8.65 16.99
CA HIS A 195 3.69 -9.40 17.29
C HIS A 195 4.87 -8.47 17.59
N LYS A 196 4.98 -7.39 16.83
CA LYS A 196 6.01 -6.36 17.00
C LYS A 196 5.37 -4.97 17.12
N LYS A 197 5.85 -4.20 18.10
CA LYS A 197 5.33 -2.85 18.38
C LYS A 197 6.01 -1.75 17.56
N ARG A 198 6.98 -2.09 16.74
CA ARG A 198 7.71 -1.21 15.82
C ARG A 198 7.94 -1.92 14.50
N VAL A 199 8.21 -1.15 13.45
CA VAL A 199 8.63 -1.69 12.16
C VAL A 199 9.97 -2.39 12.35
N GLU A 200 10.06 -3.62 11.89
CA GLU A 200 11.24 -4.45 11.94
C GLU A 200 11.98 -4.44 10.59
N TYR A 201 13.23 -4.87 10.60
CA TYR A 201 14.11 -4.91 9.44
C TYR A 201 14.57 -6.33 9.20
N ALA A 202 14.61 -6.77 7.94
CA ALA A 202 15.23 -8.03 7.54
C ALA A 202 15.48 -8.08 6.02
N ASP A 203 16.32 -9.03 5.60
CA ASP A 203 16.60 -9.27 4.19
C ASP A 203 15.43 -10.02 3.51
N PHE A 204 14.32 -9.32 3.33
CA PHE A 204 13.20 -9.82 2.53
C PHE A 204 13.43 -9.48 1.05
N ARG A 205 13.88 -10.47 0.29
CA ARG A 205 14.26 -10.29 -1.12
C ARG A 205 13.15 -9.66 -1.98
N VAL A 206 11.88 -9.95 -1.69
CA VAL A 206 10.73 -9.37 -2.39
C VAL A 206 10.64 -7.84 -2.27
N LEU A 207 11.29 -7.26 -1.26
CA LEU A 207 11.33 -5.81 -1.00
C LEU A 207 12.57 -5.11 -1.58
N LYS A 208 13.40 -5.80 -2.36
CA LYS A 208 14.71 -5.27 -2.83
C LYS A 208 14.61 -4.22 -3.94
N SER A 209 13.43 -3.84 -4.43
CA SER A 209 13.35 -2.72 -5.39
C SER A 209 14.16 -1.52 -4.92
N LEU A 210 14.98 -0.93 -5.78
CA LEU A 210 15.88 0.17 -5.43
C LEU A 210 15.12 1.47 -5.08
N ASP A 211 14.02 1.73 -5.77
CA ASP A 211 13.34 3.02 -5.87
C ASP A 211 11.92 3.04 -5.29
N ILE A 212 11.22 1.90 -5.26
CA ILE A 212 9.83 1.82 -4.82
C ILE A 212 9.76 1.57 -3.30
N PRO A 213 9.15 2.48 -2.50
CA PRO A 213 8.88 2.25 -1.09
C PRO A 213 8.12 0.95 -0.88
N SER A 214 8.65 0.04 -0.06
CA SER A 214 8.17 -1.34 0.03
C SER A 214 8.06 -1.81 1.48
N VAL A 215 6.98 -2.51 1.79
CA VAL A 215 6.74 -3.11 3.10
C VAL A 215 6.25 -4.55 2.96
N LEU A 216 6.59 -5.40 3.93
CA LEU A 216 6.00 -6.71 4.09
C LEU A 216 5.19 -6.74 5.40
N ILE A 217 3.98 -7.26 5.29
CA ILE A 217 3.02 -7.35 6.39
C ILE A 217 2.83 -8.83 6.73
N GLU A 218 3.23 -9.24 7.93
CA GLU A 218 2.70 -10.47 8.51
C GLU A 218 1.36 -10.13 9.14
N SER A 219 0.27 -10.66 8.57
CA SER A 219 -1.10 -10.39 9.01
C SER A 219 -1.45 -11.11 10.32
N GLY A 220 -0.62 -12.04 10.72
CA GLY A 220 -0.70 -12.94 11.86
C GLY A 220 0.04 -14.23 11.56
N PHE A 221 0.09 -15.15 12.51
CA PHE A 221 0.74 -16.45 12.32
C PHE A 221 -0.30 -17.57 12.33
N ILE A 222 -0.49 -18.24 11.18
CA ILE A 222 -1.52 -19.28 11.04
C ILE A 222 -1.26 -20.54 11.89
N SER A 223 -0.07 -20.66 12.49
CA SER A 223 0.23 -21.68 13.52
C SER A 223 -0.46 -21.39 14.87
N ASN A 224 -0.89 -20.17 15.11
CA ASN A 224 -1.65 -19.76 16.30
C ASN A 224 -3.17 -19.86 16.00
N SER A 225 -3.92 -20.46 16.91
CA SER A 225 -5.36 -20.71 16.72
C SER A 225 -6.18 -19.43 16.59
N GLU A 226 -5.89 -18.40 17.38
CA GLU A 226 -6.64 -17.13 17.33
C GLU A 226 -6.39 -16.41 16.00
N ASP A 227 -5.12 -16.33 15.53
CA ASP A 227 -4.79 -15.73 14.24
C ASP A 227 -5.37 -16.55 13.07
N ALA A 228 -5.28 -17.89 13.13
CA ALA A 228 -5.82 -18.76 12.12
C ALA A 228 -7.34 -18.57 11.93
N GLU A 229 -8.11 -18.59 13.04
CA GLU A 229 -9.56 -18.39 12.99
C GLU A 229 -9.91 -16.97 12.53
N ARG A 230 -9.20 -15.96 13.01
CA ARG A 230 -9.39 -14.57 12.58
C ARG A 230 -9.14 -14.40 11.07
N LEU A 231 -8.02 -14.94 10.56
CA LEU A 231 -7.64 -14.81 9.15
C LEU A 231 -8.48 -15.70 8.22
N LYS A 232 -8.97 -16.84 8.71
CA LYS A 232 -9.92 -17.71 8.00
C LYS A 232 -11.27 -17.02 7.82
N GLY A 233 -11.69 -16.21 8.81
CA GLY A 233 -12.94 -15.46 8.78
C GLY A 233 -12.86 -14.23 7.86
N LYS A 234 -13.91 -14.00 7.03
CA LYS A 234 -14.01 -12.80 6.19
C LYS A 234 -13.91 -11.49 7.00
N PRO A 235 -14.55 -11.35 8.18
CA PRO A 235 -14.43 -10.14 9.00
C PRO A 235 -12.98 -9.83 9.37
N GLY A 236 -12.22 -10.82 9.84
CA GLY A 236 -10.81 -10.63 10.21
C GLY A 236 -9.94 -10.15 9.05
N ARG A 237 -10.10 -10.75 7.85
CA ARG A 237 -9.39 -10.30 6.65
C ARG A 237 -9.75 -8.87 6.24
N ARG A 238 -11.03 -8.50 6.31
CA ARG A 238 -11.50 -7.13 6.07
C ARG A 238 -10.88 -6.13 7.03
N MET A 239 -10.73 -6.49 8.31
CA MET A 239 -10.10 -5.62 9.30
C MET A 239 -8.61 -5.41 9.02
N ILE A 240 -7.89 -6.46 8.60
CA ILE A 240 -6.51 -6.31 8.13
C ILE A 240 -6.47 -5.41 6.90
N ALA A 241 -7.25 -5.70 5.85
CA ALA A 241 -7.29 -4.89 4.63
C ALA A 241 -7.62 -3.42 4.90
N ARG A 242 -8.57 -3.15 5.82
CA ARG A 242 -8.87 -1.80 6.30
C ARG A 242 -7.66 -1.13 6.93
N SER A 243 -6.96 -1.82 7.84
CA SER A 243 -5.77 -1.27 8.50
C SER A 243 -4.67 -0.94 7.48
N LEU A 244 -4.49 -1.79 6.46
CA LEU A 244 -3.57 -1.53 5.36
C LEU A 244 -4.01 -0.31 4.55
N PHE A 245 -5.27 -0.24 4.14
CA PHE A 245 -5.83 0.90 3.41
C PHE A 245 -5.64 2.21 4.16
N LEU A 246 -6.04 2.27 5.44
CA LEU A 246 -5.92 3.47 6.26
C LEU A 246 -4.46 3.89 6.46
N GLY A 247 -3.55 2.91 6.59
CA GLY A 247 -2.12 3.17 6.69
C GLY A 247 -1.55 3.76 5.39
N ILE A 248 -1.91 3.18 4.24
CA ILE A 248 -1.56 3.67 2.90
C ILE A 248 -2.11 5.08 2.68
N ASN A 249 -3.38 5.28 3.01
CA ASN A 249 -4.03 6.58 2.90
C ASN A 249 -3.33 7.67 3.74
N ASN A 250 -2.99 7.36 5.00
CA ASN A 250 -2.26 8.29 5.86
C ASN A 250 -0.83 8.56 5.37
N TYR A 251 -0.19 7.58 4.72
CA TYR A 251 1.10 7.77 4.09
C TYR A 251 1.01 8.79 2.94
N PHE A 252 0.08 8.61 2.01
CA PHE A 252 -0.10 9.53 0.89
C PHE A 252 -0.56 10.92 1.36
N LYS A 253 -1.39 11.01 2.40
CA LYS A 253 -1.84 12.30 2.97
C LYS A 253 -0.67 13.17 3.46
N GLU A 254 0.37 12.56 4.01
CA GLU A 254 1.57 13.27 4.48
C GLU A 254 2.62 13.48 3.37
N ASN A 255 2.51 12.78 2.24
CA ASN A 255 3.45 12.83 1.12
C ASN A 255 2.79 13.40 -0.15
N LEU A 256 1.92 14.39 0.01
CA LEU A 256 1.19 15.05 -1.09
C LEU A 256 2.08 15.85 -2.08
N GLU A 257 3.40 15.91 -1.87
CA GLU A 257 4.33 16.57 -2.79
C GLU A 257 4.35 15.96 -4.21
N ASP A 258 3.80 14.75 -4.38
CA ASP A 258 3.85 13.96 -5.61
C ASP A 258 2.58 14.07 -6.48
N ASP A 259 1.85 15.19 -6.47
CA ASP A 259 0.76 15.48 -7.44
C ASP A 259 -0.42 14.47 -7.51
N PHE A 260 -0.72 13.77 -6.42
CA PHE A 260 -1.85 12.85 -6.36
C PHE A 260 -3.19 13.57 -6.13
N PHE A 261 -4.28 13.09 -6.77
CA PHE A 261 -5.64 13.63 -6.56
C PHE A 261 -6.51 12.75 -5.65
N ILE A 262 -5.91 12.19 -4.60
CA ILE A 262 -6.60 11.28 -3.66
C ILE A 262 -7.74 11.99 -2.90
N TYR A 263 -7.56 13.27 -2.63
CA TYR A 263 -8.53 14.07 -1.88
C TYR A 263 -9.09 15.20 -2.74
N ASP A 264 -10.37 15.52 -2.52
CA ASP A 264 -10.93 16.76 -3.06
C ASP A 264 -10.38 17.99 -2.30
N ALA A 265 -10.74 19.19 -2.78
CA ALA A 265 -10.29 20.47 -2.18
C ALA A 265 -10.70 20.63 -0.72
N GLU A 266 -11.70 19.90 -0.25
CA GLU A 266 -12.23 19.91 1.11
C GLU A 266 -11.64 18.81 1.99
N GLY A 267 -10.78 17.97 1.42
CA GLY A 267 -10.08 16.88 2.10
C GLY A 267 -10.90 15.60 2.27
N TYR A 268 -11.89 15.38 1.41
CA TYR A 268 -12.67 14.15 1.37
C TYR A 268 -12.11 13.16 0.36
N LEU A 269 -12.15 11.87 0.70
CA LEU A 269 -12.08 10.78 -0.27
C LEU A 269 -13.43 10.64 -0.98
N THR A 270 -13.41 10.21 -2.23
CA THR A 270 -14.62 9.83 -2.96
C THR A 270 -14.63 8.31 -3.16
N TYR A 271 -15.69 7.67 -2.69
CA TYR A 271 -15.94 6.24 -2.85
C TYR A 271 -17.14 6.00 -3.78
N THR A 272 -16.99 5.06 -4.70
CA THR A 272 -18.08 4.64 -5.61
C THR A 272 -18.78 3.41 -5.05
N VAL A 273 -20.03 3.55 -4.66
CA VAL A 273 -20.85 2.47 -4.08
C VAL A 273 -20.98 1.30 -5.06
N GLN A 274 -20.70 0.11 -4.58
CA GLN A 274 -20.78 -1.13 -5.35
C GLN A 274 -22.09 -1.89 -5.09
N ARG A 275 -22.42 -2.80 -6.00
CA ARG A 275 -23.61 -3.65 -5.84
C ARG A 275 -23.44 -4.54 -4.59
N GLY A 276 -24.40 -4.41 -3.68
CA GLY A 276 -24.42 -5.15 -2.42
C GLY A 276 -23.75 -4.44 -1.24
N ASP A 277 -23.23 -3.23 -1.47
CA ASP A 277 -22.75 -2.40 -0.36
C ASP A 277 -23.92 -1.94 0.53
N VAL A 278 -23.61 -1.84 1.82
CA VAL A 278 -24.47 -1.19 2.82
C VAL A 278 -23.65 -0.18 3.61
N LEU A 279 -24.29 0.91 4.05
CA LEU A 279 -23.58 2.01 4.75
C LEU A 279 -22.75 1.54 5.95
N SER A 280 -23.26 0.58 6.71
CA SER A 280 -22.52 0.04 7.87
C SER A 280 -21.22 -0.68 7.48
N GLU A 281 -21.21 -1.42 6.35
CA GLU A 281 -19.99 -2.07 5.85
C GLU A 281 -18.99 -1.05 5.27
N ILE A 282 -19.48 -0.02 4.57
CA ILE A 282 -18.64 1.09 4.08
C ILE A 282 -18.03 1.82 5.28
N ALA A 283 -18.82 2.16 6.29
CA ALA A 283 -18.35 2.80 7.51
C ALA A 283 -17.25 1.98 8.22
N ILE A 284 -17.42 0.66 8.33
CA ILE A 284 -16.40 -0.25 8.84
C ILE A 284 -15.16 -0.24 7.96
N ARG A 285 -15.31 -0.29 6.64
CA ARG A 285 -14.21 -0.30 5.66
C ARG A 285 -13.32 0.94 5.77
N PHE A 286 -13.92 2.11 5.93
CA PHE A 286 -13.21 3.38 6.05
C PHE A 286 -12.91 3.82 7.48
N GLY A 287 -13.42 3.13 8.47
CA GLY A 287 -13.15 3.44 9.87
C GLY A 287 -13.82 4.70 10.39
N VAL A 288 -14.97 5.05 9.84
CA VAL A 288 -15.74 6.24 10.18
C VAL A 288 -17.13 5.86 10.72
N PRO A 289 -17.78 6.71 11.54
CA PRO A 289 -19.15 6.50 11.91
C PRO A 289 -20.12 6.55 10.71
N VAL A 290 -21.15 5.69 10.71
CA VAL A 290 -22.19 5.69 9.65
C VAL A 290 -22.84 7.07 9.52
N MET A 291 -23.11 7.72 10.66
CA MET A 291 -23.73 9.04 10.69
C MET A 291 -22.89 10.12 10.03
N ASP A 292 -21.57 10.01 10.04
CA ASP A 292 -20.69 10.96 9.36
C ASP A 292 -20.84 10.85 7.85
N ILE A 293 -20.95 9.61 7.32
CA ILE A 293 -21.24 9.38 5.90
C ILE A 293 -22.61 9.95 5.52
N ILE A 294 -23.63 9.66 6.32
CA ILE A 294 -25.02 10.13 6.09
C ILE A 294 -25.04 11.66 6.04
N ASN A 295 -24.49 12.32 7.04
CA ASN A 295 -24.51 13.78 7.17
C ASN A 295 -23.71 14.47 6.07
N THR A 296 -22.51 13.95 5.77
CA THR A 296 -21.63 14.51 4.72
C THR A 296 -22.30 14.46 3.34
N ASN A 297 -23.04 13.38 3.06
CA ASN A 297 -23.63 13.13 1.74
C ASN A 297 -25.13 13.43 1.66
N LEU A 298 -25.75 13.93 2.73
CA LEU A 298 -27.19 14.21 2.82
C LEU A 298 -28.04 12.98 2.43
N ILE A 299 -27.60 11.78 2.83
CA ILE A 299 -28.29 10.53 2.53
C ILE A 299 -29.60 10.46 3.31
N ARG A 300 -30.70 10.16 2.63
CA ARG A 300 -32.03 9.99 3.24
C ARG A 300 -32.34 8.51 3.38
N ASP A 301 -33.01 8.15 4.46
CA ASP A 301 -33.51 6.79 4.73
C ASP A 301 -32.41 5.69 4.63
N GLU A 302 -31.14 6.07 4.88
CA GLU A 302 -29.96 5.21 4.77
C GLU A 302 -29.80 4.52 3.38
N ALA A 303 -30.50 5.02 2.35
CA ALA A 303 -30.51 4.42 1.04
C ALA A 303 -29.31 4.88 0.20
N ILE A 304 -28.54 3.89 -0.28
CA ILE A 304 -27.43 4.09 -1.24
C ILE A 304 -27.64 3.18 -2.44
N PHE A 305 -27.11 3.59 -3.59
CA PHE A 305 -27.30 2.89 -4.85
C PHE A 305 -25.96 2.60 -5.53
N PRO A 306 -25.83 1.45 -6.24
CA PRO A 306 -24.63 1.15 -7.02
C PRO A 306 -24.31 2.27 -8.02
N GLY A 307 -23.04 2.67 -8.07
CA GLY A 307 -22.56 3.81 -8.87
C GLY A 307 -22.71 5.17 -8.20
N GLN A 308 -23.39 5.28 -7.06
CA GLN A 308 -23.44 6.51 -6.28
C GLN A 308 -22.05 6.86 -5.74
N ARG A 309 -21.61 8.11 -5.94
CA ARG A 309 -20.36 8.61 -5.39
C ARG A 309 -20.62 9.26 -4.04
N ILE A 310 -19.94 8.80 -3.01
CA ILE A 310 -20.06 9.32 -1.66
C ILE A 310 -18.72 9.86 -1.15
N LYS A 311 -18.78 11.00 -0.47
CA LYS A 311 -17.64 11.63 0.19
C LYS A 311 -17.43 11.05 1.58
N ILE A 312 -16.18 10.72 1.90
CA ILE A 312 -15.80 10.12 3.18
C ILE A 312 -14.62 10.91 3.75
N LYS A 313 -14.75 11.35 4.99
CA LYS A 313 -13.69 12.05 5.71
C LYS A 313 -13.01 11.09 6.67
N ILE A 314 -11.73 10.76 6.40
CA ILE A 314 -10.89 9.89 7.24
C ILE A 314 -9.94 10.73 8.10
#